data_0fd6e2c3ad795555a04d5e3837aec85c
#
_entry.id   0fd6e2c3ad795555a04d5e3837aec85c
#
_cell.length_a   1.000
_cell.length_b   1.000
_cell.length_c   1.000
_cell.angle_alpha   90.00
_cell.angle_beta   90.00
_cell.angle_gamma   90.00
#
_symmetry.space_group_name_H-M   'P 1'
#
loop_
_entity.id
_entity.type
_entity.pdbx_description
1 polymer ?
#
loop_
_entity_poly.entity_id
_entity_poly.type
_entity_poly.pdbx_seq_one_letter_code
_entity_poly.pdbx_strand_id
1 'polypeptide(L)'
;MSTKYLTIFLFVFLSGCFTNNPGQVTVVEKSFNKIEVEQQASSDTKEVKVNKNWSLPVDSSILKNYSEINNHLGLTYNNTAGQNVRAVRKGEVVYSGDKMTSYGKMIIIKHAFGFYSIYNQNQDLLVSEGDVIKKGQVIAITGNKPFYFEMKKYEEPINPLKYL
;
A
#
# COMPACT_ATOMS: atom_id res chain seq x y z
N MET A 1 -56.43 -49.35 -4.05
CA MET A 1 -56.61 -49.52 -2.59
C MET A 1 -55.47 -48.76 -1.89
N SER A 2 -55.89 -47.79 -1.12
CA SER A 2 -55.07 -46.75 -0.44
C SER A 2 -54.52 -47.27 0.85
N THR A 3 -53.24 -46.98 1.15
CA THR A 3 -52.77 -47.04 2.54
C THR A 3 -51.79 -45.88 2.77
N LYS A 4 -52.26 -44.89 3.51
CA LYS A 4 -51.56 -43.71 3.95
C LYS A 4 -50.74 -44.07 5.18
N TYR A 5 -49.42 -43.87 5.16
CA TYR A 5 -48.57 -43.91 6.36
C TYR A 5 -48.36 -42.49 6.86
N LEU A 6 -48.95 -42.23 8.02
CA LEU A 6 -48.84 -41.02 8.82
C LEU A 6 -47.62 -41.19 9.73
N THR A 7 -46.52 -40.53 9.39
CA THR A 7 -45.31 -40.48 10.25
C THR A 7 -45.42 -39.30 11.21
N ILE A 8 -45.58 -39.62 12.49
CA ILE A 8 -45.61 -38.65 13.60
C ILE A 8 -44.17 -38.30 13.92
N PHE A 9 -43.79 -37.03 13.68
CA PHE A 9 -42.49 -36.49 14.13
C PHE A 9 -42.62 -36.04 15.60
N LEU A 10 -41.96 -36.75 16.49
CA LEU A 10 -41.87 -36.42 17.91
C LEU A 10 -40.76 -35.33 18.09
N PHE A 11 -41.18 -34.08 18.35
CA PHE A 11 -40.30 -32.99 18.72
C PHE A 11 -39.88 -33.16 20.19
N VAL A 12 -38.62 -33.52 20.45
CA VAL A 12 -38.01 -33.45 21.75
C VAL A 12 -37.48 -32.06 21.97
N PHE A 13 -38.12 -31.23 22.80
CA PHE A 13 -37.60 -29.97 23.27
C PHE A 13 -36.56 -30.21 24.34
N LEU A 14 -35.29 -29.98 24.03
CA LEU A 14 -34.21 -29.87 25.03
C LEU A 14 -34.14 -28.40 25.45
N SER A 15 -34.73 -28.08 26.61
CA SER A 15 -34.58 -26.82 27.33
C SER A 15 -33.21 -26.78 28.01
N GLY A 16 -32.22 -26.18 27.31
CA GLY A 16 -30.92 -25.84 27.89
C GLY A 16 -31.04 -24.53 28.67
N CYS A 17 -30.93 -24.58 30.00
CA CYS A 17 -30.78 -23.40 30.84
C CYS A 17 -29.40 -22.77 30.57
N PHE A 18 -29.39 -21.61 29.94
CA PHE A 18 -28.21 -20.76 29.81
C PHE A 18 -28.15 -19.82 31.01
N THR A 19 -27.31 -20.14 31.98
CA THR A 19 -27.03 -19.25 33.13
C THR A 19 -26.08 -18.16 32.66
N ASN A 20 -26.61 -16.97 32.37
CA ASN A 20 -25.82 -15.76 32.19
C ASN A 20 -25.24 -15.32 33.55
N ASN A 21 -23.93 -15.47 33.70
CA ASN A 21 -23.19 -14.87 34.80
C ASN A 21 -22.63 -13.53 34.26
N PRO A 22 -23.14 -12.36 34.68
CA PRO A 22 -22.56 -11.09 34.29
C PRO A 22 -21.24 -10.89 35.04
N GLY A 23 -20.12 -11.16 34.39
CA GLY A 23 -18.81 -10.79 34.92
C GLY A 23 -18.76 -9.28 35.14
N GLN A 24 -18.52 -8.89 36.39
CA GLN A 24 -18.26 -7.50 36.78
C GLN A 24 -17.10 -6.96 36.00
N VAL A 25 -17.37 -5.99 35.11
CA VAL A 25 -16.33 -5.18 34.46
C VAL A 25 -15.86 -4.15 35.48
N THR A 26 -14.69 -4.38 36.08
CA THR A 26 -14.03 -3.39 36.92
C THR A 26 -13.43 -2.33 36.00
N VAL A 27 -14.08 -1.16 35.94
CA VAL A 27 -13.51 0.02 35.27
C VAL A 27 -12.44 0.57 36.22
N VAL A 28 -11.18 0.39 35.85
CA VAL A 28 -10.05 1.05 36.52
C VAL A 28 -9.99 2.48 35.99
N GLU A 29 -10.53 3.43 36.68
CA GLU A 29 -10.30 4.85 36.43
C GLU A 29 -8.83 5.17 36.75
N LYS A 30 -8.03 5.30 35.68
CA LYS A 30 -6.67 5.82 35.76
C LYS A 30 -6.76 7.34 35.83
N SER A 31 -6.68 7.90 37.03
CA SER A 31 -6.62 9.33 37.25
C SER A 31 -5.41 9.92 36.53
N PHE A 32 -5.66 10.81 35.58
CA PHE A 32 -4.61 11.62 34.96
C PHE A 32 -4.16 12.67 35.97
N ASN A 33 -3.01 12.44 36.59
CA ASN A 33 -2.33 13.49 37.35
C ASN A 33 -1.87 14.57 36.35
N LYS A 34 -2.36 15.77 36.61
CA LYS A 34 -1.96 17.03 35.95
C LYS A 34 -0.44 17.22 36.14
N ILE A 35 0.32 16.96 35.11
CA ILE A 35 1.75 17.30 35.10
C ILE A 35 1.84 18.76 34.69
N GLU A 36 2.35 19.59 35.60
CA GLU A 36 2.73 20.96 35.33
C GLU A 36 3.83 20.99 34.27
N VAL A 37 3.60 21.81 33.23
CA VAL A 37 4.54 21.99 32.13
C VAL A 37 5.58 23.01 32.59
N GLU A 38 6.72 22.55 33.07
CA GLU A 38 7.92 23.40 33.09
C GLU A 38 8.51 23.42 31.68
N GLN A 39 8.49 24.62 31.09
CA GLN A 39 9.17 24.94 29.83
C GLN A 39 10.69 24.85 30.05
N GLN A 40 11.29 23.77 29.58
CA GLN A 40 12.71 23.75 29.27
C GLN A 40 12.89 23.46 27.78
N ALA A 41 13.20 24.52 27.04
CA ALA A 41 13.61 24.44 25.66
C ALA A 41 14.96 23.71 25.58
N SER A 42 14.96 22.44 25.22
CA SER A 42 16.10 21.77 24.64
C SER A 42 15.69 21.14 23.32
N SER A 43 16.31 21.67 22.27
CA SER A 43 16.18 21.28 20.88
C SER A 43 16.81 19.89 20.66
N ASP A 44 16.11 18.84 21.01
CA ASP A 44 16.37 17.50 20.52
C ASP A 44 15.20 17.08 19.64
N THR A 45 15.27 17.49 18.37
CA THR A 45 14.43 16.91 17.33
C THR A 45 14.85 15.45 17.15
N LYS A 46 14.34 14.55 18.00
CA LYS A 46 14.37 13.13 17.72
C LYS A 46 13.63 12.93 16.40
N GLU A 47 14.39 12.81 15.31
CA GLU A 47 13.86 12.26 14.06
C GLU A 47 13.20 10.93 14.40
N VAL A 48 11.88 10.91 14.37
CA VAL A 48 11.09 9.68 14.37
C VAL A 48 11.52 8.98 13.08
N LYS A 49 12.43 8.01 13.17
CA LYS A 49 12.73 7.10 12.06
C LYS A 49 11.46 6.34 11.75
N VAL A 50 10.63 6.95 10.90
CA VAL A 50 9.53 6.24 10.26
C VAL A 50 10.19 5.11 9.48
N ASN A 51 9.95 3.88 9.92
CA ASN A 51 10.49 2.68 9.28
C ASN A 51 9.76 2.51 7.93
N LYS A 52 10.15 3.34 6.96
CA LYS A 52 9.56 3.36 5.62
C LYS A 52 9.92 2.04 4.94
N ASN A 53 8.97 1.12 4.89
CA ASN A 53 9.10 -0.15 4.17
C ASN A 53 9.32 0.04 2.66
N TRP A 54 9.13 1.26 2.16
CA TRP A 54 9.24 1.67 0.77
C TRP A 54 10.41 2.65 0.60
N SER A 55 11.03 2.65 -0.58
CA SER A 55 12.08 3.59 -0.97
C SER A 55 11.61 4.50 -2.09
N LEU A 56 12.31 5.62 -2.33
CA LEU A 56 12.01 6.48 -3.48
C LEU A 56 12.30 5.74 -4.81
N PRO A 57 11.47 5.96 -5.86
CA PRO A 57 11.69 5.34 -7.16
C PRO A 57 12.83 5.99 -7.95
N VAL A 58 13.09 7.27 -7.74
CA VAL A 58 14.15 8.05 -8.39
C VAL A 58 14.63 9.13 -7.44
N ASP A 59 15.90 9.52 -7.55
CA ASP A 59 16.50 10.61 -6.78
C ASP A 59 16.29 11.94 -7.51
N SER A 60 15.09 12.47 -7.42
CA SER A 60 14.66 13.72 -8.06
C SER A 60 13.54 14.40 -7.30
N SER A 61 13.41 15.71 -7.46
CA SER A 61 12.30 16.46 -6.89
C SER A 61 10.97 16.13 -7.57
N ILE A 62 9.88 16.26 -6.83
CA ILE A 62 8.53 16.06 -7.39
C ILE A 62 8.12 17.33 -8.12
N LEU A 63 7.75 17.20 -9.39
CA LEU A 63 7.21 18.25 -10.24
C LEU A 63 5.69 18.39 -10.05
N LYS A 64 4.97 17.26 -9.90
CA LYS A 64 3.52 17.25 -9.71
C LYS A 64 3.10 16.15 -8.75
N ASN A 65 2.32 16.52 -7.75
CA ASN A 65 1.81 15.63 -6.71
C ASN A 65 0.56 14.86 -7.15
N TYR A 66 0.28 13.77 -6.45
CA TYR A 66 -0.99 13.05 -6.54
C TYR A 66 -2.19 13.97 -6.24
N SER A 67 -3.23 13.90 -7.07
CA SER A 67 -4.47 14.66 -6.91
C SER A 67 -5.63 13.97 -7.62
N GLU A 68 -6.56 13.44 -6.88
CA GLU A 68 -7.79 12.84 -7.41
C GLU A 68 -8.64 13.90 -8.15
N ILE A 69 -8.73 15.12 -7.60
CA ILE A 69 -9.50 16.21 -8.20
C ILE A 69 -9.02 16.55 -9.61
N ASN A 70 -7.70 16.51 -9.83
CA ASN A 70 -7.09 16.81 -11.12
C ASN A 70 -6.81 15.56 -11.97
N ASN A 71 -7.35 14.40 -11.57
CA ASN A 71 -7.12 13.11 -12.21
C ASN A 71 -5.61 12.81 -12.45
N HIS A 72 -4.76 13.20 -11.50
CA HIS A 72 -3.33 12.90 -11.50
C HIS A 72 -3.03 11.86 -10.41
N LEU A 73 -3.08 10.59 -10.79
CA LEU A 73 -3.15 9.45 -9.87
C LEU A 73 -1.77 8.91 -9.44
N GLY A 74 -0.73 9.73 -9.59
CA GLY A 74 0.64 9.38 -9.23
C GLY A 74 1.49 10.60 -8.89
N LEU A 75 2.80 10.44 -9.04
CA LEU A 75 3.80 11.49 -8.87
C LEU A 75 4.54 11.69 -10.19
N THR A 76 4.68 12.93 -10.64
CA THR A 76 5.57 13.29 -11.75
C THR A 76 6.85 13.88 -11.17
N TYR A 77 7.99 13.40 -11.64
CA TYR A 77 9.31 13.82 -11.17
C TYR A 77 10.00 14.75 -12.16
N ASN A 78 10.76 15.71 -11.64
CA ASN A 78 11.61 16.59 -12.43
C ASN A 78 13.00 15.94 -12.60
N ASN A 79 13.03 14.84 -13.35
CA ASN A 79 14.25 14.07 -13.60
C ASN A 79 15.06 14.62 -14.75
N THR A 80 16.34 14.24 -14.79
CA THR A 80 17.19 14.32 -15.98
C THR A 80 17.28 12.94 -16.62
N ALA A 81 17.63 12.87 -17.91
CA ALA A 81 17.87 11.59 -18.59
C ALA A 81 19.08 10.86 -17.97
N GLY A 82 19.03 9.53 -17.96
CA GLY A 82 20.14 8.70 -17.49
C GLY A 82 20.15 8.40 -15.98
N GLN A 83 19.15 8.86 -15.20
CA GLN A 83 19.06 8.53 -13.78
C GLN A 83 18.53 7.12 -13.58
N ASN A 84 19.03 6.46 -12.52
CA ASN A 84 18.56 5.13 -12.12
C ASN A 84 17.15 5.19 -11.55
N VAL A 85 16.24 4.40 -12.12
CA VAL A 85 14.93 4.10 -11.55
C VAL A 85 15.04 2.84 -10.70
N ARG A 86 14.56 2.89 -9.47
CA ARG A 86 14.70 1.81 -8.48
C ARG A 86 13.35 1.29 -8.03
N ALA A 87 13.28 -0.02 -7.81
CA ALA A 87 12.10 -0.65 -7.23
C ALA A 87 11.87 -0.16 -5.80
N VAL A 88 10.70 0.40 -5.55
CA VAL A 88 10.33 0.97 -4.23
C VAL A 88 10.22 -0.09 -3.14
N ARG A 89 9.98 -1.36 -3.51
CA ARG A 89 9.85 -2.51 -2.62
C ARG A 89 10.15 -3.81 -3.38
N LYS A 90 10.44 -4.91 -2.65
CA LYS A 90 10.55 -6.24 -3.25
C LYS A 90 9.24 -6.68 -3.90
N GLY A 91 9.30 -7.39 -5.01
CA GLY A 91 8.12 -7.87 -5.73
C GLY A 91 8.49 -8.68 -6.97
N GLU A 92 7.53 -8.88 -7.83
CA GLU A 92 7.63 -9.59 -9.11
C GLU A 92 7.20 -8.64 -10.23
N VAL A 93 7.96 -8.59 -11.32
CA VAL A 93 7.61 -7.82 -12.51
C VAL A 93 6.46 -8.51 -13.23
N VAL A 94 5.31 -7.87 -13.29
CA VAL A 94 4.11 -8.40 -14.00
C VAL A 94 3.91 -7.76 -15.35
N TYR A 95 4.68 -6.72 -15.67
CA TYR A 95 4.77 -6.12 -17.00
C TYR A 95 6.08 -5.37 -17.16
N SER A 96 6.72 -5.52 -18.33
CA SER A 96 7.87 -4.74 -18.75
C SER A 96 7.81 -4.56 -20.27
N GLY A 97 7.57 -3.32 -20.76
CA GLY A 97 7.41 -3.09 -22.19
C GLY A 97 6.90 -1.70 -22.56
N ASP A 98 6.57 -1.52 -23.85
CA ASP A 98 6.15 -0.26 -24.46
C ASP A 98 4.82 -0.35 -25.24
N LYS A 99 4.10 -1.48 -25.11
CA LYS A 99 2.84 -1.71 -25.84
C LYS A 99 1.74 -0.69 -25.49
N MET A 100 1.84 -0.04 -24.32
CA MET A 100 0.93 1.02 -23.90
C MET A 100 1.51 2.38 -24.28
N THR A 101 1.37 2.79 -25.53
CA THR A 101 2.06 3.94 -26.14
C THR A 101 1.93 5.26 -25.38
N SER A 102 0.78 5.53 -24.74
CA SER A 102 0.54 6.74 -23.95
C SER A 102 1.43 6.82 -22.70
N TYR A 103 1.90 5.68 -22.19
CA TYR A 103 2.70 5.60 -20.96
C TYR A 103 4.20 5.47 -21.22
N GLY A 104 4.61 5.37 -22.52
CA GLY A 104 6.00 5.09 -22.90
C GLY A 104 6.45 3.71 -22.41
N LYS A 105 7.77 3.52 -22.29
CA LYS A 105 8.32 2.30 -21.69
C LYS A 105 7.97 2.24 -20.21
N MET A 106 7.33 1.13 -19.79
CA MET A 106 6.71 0.98 -18.49
C MET A 106 7.09 -0.34 -17.83
N ILE A 107 7.23 -0.30 -16.51
CA ILE A 107 7.34 -1.48 -15.65
C ILE A 107 6.19 -1.45 -14.65
N ILE A 108 5.58 -2.61 -14.39
CA ILE A 108 4.65 -2.83 -13.29
C ILE A 108 5.20 -3.93 -12.38
N ILE A 109 5.33 -3.63 -11.08
CA ILE A 109 5.76 -4.59 -10.08
C ILE A 109 4.60 -4.88 -9.13
N LYS A 110 4.29 -6.17 -8.96
CA LYS A 110 3.37 -6.67 -7.95
C LYS A 110 4.11 -6.93 -6.65
N HIS A 111 3.59 -6.40 -5.57
CA HIS A 111 4.12 -6.57 -4.21
C HIS A 111 3.18 -7.39 -3.33
N ALA A 112 3.66 -7.79 -2.16
CA ALA A 112 2.82 -8.43 -1.16
C ALA A 112 1.64 -7.53 -0.73
N PHE A 113 0.55 -8.17 -0.28
CA PHE A 113 -0.66 -7.52 0.24
C PHE A 113 -1.44 -6.68 -0.79
N GLY A 114 -1.40 -7.07 -2.07
CA GLY A 114 -2.17 -6.44 -3.15
C GLY A 114 -1.68 -5.04 -3.55
N PHE A 115 -0.43 -4.68 -3.25
CA PHE A 115 0.16 -3.45 -3.76
C PHE A 115 0.79 -3.65 -5.14
N TYR A 116 0.73 -2.61 -5.95
CA TYR A 116 1.42 -2.49 -7.23
C TYR A 116 2.15 -1.16 -7.29
N SER A 117 3.30 -1.14 -7.96
CA SER A 117 4.00 0.08 -8.34
C SER A 117 4.21 0.10 -9.85
N ILE A 118 4.00 1.27 -10.46
CA ILE A 118 4.02 1.49 -11.89
C ILE A 118 5.03 2.59 -12.19
N TYR A 119 5.95 2.33 -13.12
CA TYR A 119 7.10 3.16 -13.47
C TYR A 119 7.01 3.48 -14.95
N ASN A 120 6.66 4.72 -15.31
CA ASN A 120 6.36 5.14 -16.67
C ASN A 120 7.39 6.15 -17.22
N GLN A 121 7.42 6.31 -18.56
CA GLN A 121 8.28 7.25 -19.28
C GLN A 121 9.77 6.94 -19.10
N ASN A 122 10.10 5.64 -18.99
CA ASN A 122 11.49 5.20 -18.96
C ASN A 122 12.12 5.27 -20.36
N GLN A 123 13.44 5.49 -20.40
CA GLN A 123 14.22 5.35 -21.63
C GLN A 123 14.61 3.88 -21.86
N ASP A 124 15.13 3.21 -20.85
CA ASP A 124 15.55 1.82 -20.92
C ASP A 124 14.94 1.00 -19.79
N LEU A 125 14.53 -0.22 -20.13
CA LEU A 125 14.04 -1.21 -19.19
C LEU A 125 15.16 -2.23 -18.96
N LEU A 126 15.51 -2.49 -17.69
CA LEU A 126 16.60 -3.37 -17.28
C LEU A 126 16.12 -4.69 -16.68
N VAL A 127 14.81 -4.91 -16.69
CA VAL A 127 14.15 -6.10 -16.16
C VAL A 127 13.03 -6.56 -17.09
N SER A 128 12.70 -7.84 -17.01
CA SER A 128 11.70 -8.51 -17.83
C SER A 128 10.52 -8.98 -16.98
N GLU A 129 9.39 -9.22 -17.62
CA GLU A 129 8.23 -9.86 -16.98
C GLU A 129 8.62 -11.22 -16.40
N GLY A 130 8.17 -11.50 -15.16
CA GLY A 130 8.54 -12.68 -14.36
C GLY A 130 9.74 -12.49 -13.44
N ASP A 131 10.52 -11.42 -13.58
CA ASP A 131 11.70 -11.21 -12.73
C ASP A 131 11.28 -10.93 -11.27
N VAL A 132 12.02 -11.54 -10.32
CA VAL A 132 11.89 -11.28 -8.89
C VAL A 132 12.83 -10.16 -8.47
N ILE A 133 12.28 -9.07 -7.97
CA ILE A 133 12.97 -7.81 -7.71
C ILE A 133 13.18 -7.57 -6.21
N LYS A 134 14.37 -7.08 -5.85
CA LYS A 134 14.68 -6.60 -4.50
C LYS A 134 14.35 -5.11 -4.35
N LYS A 135 14.01 -4.68 -3.14
CA LYS A 135 13.88 -3.25 -2.82
C LYS A 135 15.17 -2.51 -3.16
N GLY A 136 15.06 -1.35 -3.84
CA GLY A 136 16.20 -0.53 -4.24
C GLY A 136 16.96 -1.03 -5.46
N GLN A 137 16.61 -2.19 -6.03
CA GLN A 137 17.21 -2.70 -7.27
C GLN A 137 16.94 -1.72 -8.41
N VAL A 138 17.96 -1.42 -9.22
CA VAL A 138 17.79 -0.64 -10.46
C VAL A 138 17.02 -1.49 -11.46
N ILE A 139 15.92 -0.93 -11.99
CA ILE A 139 14.99 -1.62 -12.88
C ILE A 139 14.84 -0.94 -14.23
N ALA A 140 15.16 0.37 -14.30
CA ALA A 140 15.06 1.16 -15.51
C ALA A 140 15.98 2.38 -15.43
N ILE A 141 16.07 3.10 -16.56
CA ILE A 141 16.76 4.40 -16.70
C ILE A 141 15.75 5.43 -17.17
N THR A 142 15.79 6.64 -16.58
CA THR A 142 14.94 7.77 -16.97
C THR A 142 15.33 8.32 -18.35
N GLY A 143 14.32 8.81 -19.09
CA GLY A 143 14.51 9.54 -20.34
C GLY A 143 14.40 11.05 -20.18
N ASN A 144 14.26 11.75 -21.31
CA ASN A 144 14.07 13.21 -21.38
C ASN A 144 12.65 13.66 -20.96
N LYS A 145 11.68 12.73 -20.96
CA LYS A 145 10.33 13.05 -20.47
C LYS A 145 10.29 12.95 -18.94
N PRO A 146 9.44 13.74 -18.27
CA PRO A 146 9.23 13.61 -16.85
C PRO A 146 8.81 12.19 -16.47
N PHE A 147 9.55 11.59 -15.55
CA PHE A 147 9.26 10.25 -15.04
C PHE A 147 7.96 10.27 -14.23
N TYR A 148 7.08 9.30 -14.48
CA TYR A 148 5.80 9.19 -13.78
C TYR A 148 5.74 7.90 -12.98
N PHE A 149 5.37 8.02 -11.71
CA PHE A 149 5.28 6.93 -10.75
C PHE A 149 3.89 6.85 -10.12
N GLU A 150 3.29 5.68 -10.14
CA GLU A 150 1.97 5.42 -9.56
C GLU A 150 2.03 4.24 -8.61
N MET A 151 1.20 4.27 -7.57
CA MET A 151 0.94 3.13 -6.69
C MET A 151 -0.53 2.77 -6.70
N LYS A 152 -0.81 1.47 -6.65
CA LYS A 152 -2.16 0.94 -6.45
C LYS A 152 -2.21 -0.01 -5.26
N LYS A 153 -3.37 -0.04 -4.62
CA LYS A 153 -3.74 -1.06 -3.65
C LYS A 153 -4.90 -1.84 -4.25
N TYR A 154 -4.67 -3.11 -4.60
CA TYR A 154 -5.52 -3.88 -5.49
C TYR A 154 -5.65 -3.16 -6.85
N GLU A 155 -6.82 -2.71 -7.23
CA GLU A 155 -7.06 -1.98 -8.49
C GLU A 155 -7.15 -0.45 -8.29
N GLU A 156 -7.21 0.03 -7.03
CA GLU A 156 -7.43 1.42 -6.70
C GLU A 156 -6.11 2.21 -6.63
N PRO A 157 -5.99 3.34 -7.33
CA PRO A 157 -4.87 4.25 -7.18
C PRO A 157 -4.78 4.81 -5.76
N ILE A 158 -3.58 4.92 -5.23
CA ILE A 158 -3.33 5.45 -3.89
C ILE A 158 -2.24 6.53 -3.94
N ASN A 159 -2.31 7.49 -3.01
CA ASN A 159 -1.30 8.52 -2.92
C ASN A 159 0.06 7.95 -2.47
N PRO A 160 1.10 7.94 -3.35
CA PRO A 160 2.39 7.34 -3.04
C PRO A 160 3.11 8.01 -1.86
N LEU A 161 2.89 9.32 -1.63
CA LEU A 161 3.55 10.07 -0.55
C LEU A 161 3.20 9.57 0.85
N LYS A 162 2.12 8.78 0.99
CA LYS A 162 1.77 8.15 2.27
C LYS A 162 2.66 6.94 2.60
N TYR A 163 3.45 6.47 1.64
CA TYR A 163 4.24 5.24 1.75
C TYR A 163 5.75 5.47 1.57
N LEU A 164 6.14 6.42 0.70
CA LEU A 164 7.54 6.76 0.34
C LEU A 164 8.28 7.57 1.40
#